data_8d0aa4237bf2b92f8237967bb6c12b0a
#
_entry.id   8d0aa4237bf2b92f8237967bb6c12b0a
#
_cell.length_a   1.000
_cell.length_b   1.000
_cell.length_c   1.000
_cell.angle_alpha   90.00
_cell.angle_beta   90.00
_cell.angle_gamma   90.00
#
_symmetry.space_group_name_H-M   'P 1'
#
loop_
_entity.id
_entity.type
_entity.pdbx_description
1 polymer ?
#
loop_
_entity_poly.entity_id
_entity_poly.type
_entity_poly.pdbx_seq_one_letter_code
_entity_poly.pdbx_strand_id
1 'polypeptide(L)'
;MKHHDDLDTPLAREIAENTSRLNALDGVRLPKPNKTRIFTISNQKGGVGKTTTAVNIASALASKGLSVLVIDLDPQGNASTALGIEHNASVEGIYEVLIGDLPLENVVKISPEMPGLTCVPATINLTGAELELVSELAREHRLKNAIDLYLETTMSPPDYIFIDCPPSLGLLTINAWVAAKEVLVPIQCEYYALEGVGQLENYIGMIKQQLNRGLEISTVLLTMFDYRTNLASDVAAEVRRHFPTQVLETVIPRSVRVSEAPSHGKTVITYDRRSPGAISYLEAAAEIANRGAQLGK
;
A
#
# COMPACT_ATOMS: atom_id res chain seq x y z
N MET A 1 -19.02 -35.65 -35.46
CA MET A 1 -19.18 -34.20 -35.47
C MET A 1 -19.75 -33.77 -34.14
N LYS A 2 -18.89 -33.65 -33.09
CA LYS A 2 -19.19 -33.12 -31.75
C LYS A 2 -17.83 -32.67 -31.14
N HIS A 3 -17.36 -31.49 -31.47
CA HIS A 3 -16.16 -30.89 -30.87
C HIS A 3 -16.31 -29.34 -30.79
N HIS A 4 -17.44 -28.83 -30.28
CA HIS A 4 -17.60 -27.40 -30.14
C HIS A 4 -18.14 -26.94 -28.78
N ASP A 5 -18.41 -27.86 -27.83
CA ASP A 5 -19.01 -27.48 -26.53
C ASP A 5 -18.03 -27.43 -25.34
N ASP A 6 -16.75 -27.76 -25.51
CA ASP A 6 -15.78 -27.83 -24.38
C ASP A 6 -15.16 -26.46 -23.98
N LEU A 7 -15.48 -25.36 -24.66
CA LEU A 7 -14.89 -24.04 -24.40
C LEU A 7 -15.78 -23.11 -23.56
N ASP A 8 -17.01 -23.53 -23.20
CA ASP A 8 -17.96 -22.67 -22.47
C ASP A 8 -18.16 -23.09 -21.00
N THR A 9 -17.10 -23.53 -20.35
CA THR A 9 -17.13 -23.82 -18.92
C THR A 9 -16.97 -22.52 -18.11
N PRO A 10 -17.51 -22.43 -16.87
CA PRO A 10 -17.31 -21.27 -16.00
C PRO A 10 -15.84 -20.89 -15.83
N LEU A 11 -14.96 -21.89 -15.72
CA LEU A 11 -13.51 -21.67 -15.62
C LEU A 11 -12.92 -21.05 -16.91
N ALA A 12 -13.35 -21.53 -18.08
CA ALA A 12 -12.88 -20.96 -19.35
C ALA A 12 -13.31 -19.50 -19.54
N ARG A 13 -14.53 -19.18 -19.13
CA ARG A 13 -15.03 -17.78 -19.12
C ARG A 13 -14.21 -16.91 -18.17
N GLU A 14 -13.94 -17.36 -16.95
CA GLU A 14 -13.12 -16.64 -15.98
C GLU A 14 -11.70 -16.40 -16.51
N ILE A 15 -11.06 -17.42 -17.10
CA ILE A 15 -9.73 -17.29 -17.71
C ILE A 15 -9.74 -16.27 -18.87
N ALA A 16 -10.78 -16.32 -19.73
CA ALA A 16 -10.89 -15.42 -20.86
C ALA A 16 -11.11 -13.97 -20.39
N GLU A 17 -11.96 -13.75 -19.38
CA GLU A 17 -12.19 -12.44 -18.76
C GLU A 17 -10.91 -11.89 -18.12
N ASN A 18 -10.22 -12.67 -17.30
CA ASN A 18 -8.96 -12.27 -16.67
C ASN A 18 -7.88 -11.96 -17.72
N THR A 19 -7.81 -12.74 -18.80
CA THR A 19 -6.88 -12.49 -19.89
C THR A 19 -7.22 -11.16 -20.60
N SER A 20 -8.49 -10.88 -20.85
CA SER A 20 -8.95 -9.64 -21.44
C SER A 20 -8.61 -8.41 -20.58
N ARG A 21 -8.89 -8.50 -19.24
CA ARG A 21 -8.52 -7.45 -18.28
C ARG A 21 -7.02 -7.20 -18.25
N LEU A 22 -6.22 -8.25 -18.22
CA LEU A 22 -4.76 -8.13 -18.20
C LEU A 22 -4.22 -7.49 -19.50
N ASN A 23 -4.72 -7.93 -20.65
CA ASN A 23 -4.34 -7.37 -21.96
C ASN A 23 -4.69 -5.87 -22.06
N ALA A 24 -5.86 -5.47 -21.53
CA ALA A 24 -6.25 -4.06 -21.46
C ALA A 24 -5.28 -3.23 -20.63
N LEU A 25 -4.72 -3.80 -19.56
CA LEU A 25 -3.74 -3.15 -18.70
C LEU A 25 -2.33 -3.12 -19.31
N ASP A 26 -1.92 -4.14 -20.04
CA ASP A 26 -0.53 -4.27 -20.51
C ASP A 26 -0.12 -3.19 -21.51
N GLY A 27 -1.04 -2.65 -22.30
CA GLY A 27 -0.79 -1.54 -23.22
C GLY A 27 -0.83 -0.14 -22.61
N VAL A 28 -1.22 -0.01 -21.33
CA VAL A 28 -1.43 1.29 -20.70
C VAL A 28 -0.16 1.78 -20.01
N ARG A 29 0.28 2.98 -20.38
CA ARG A 29 1.26 3.76 -19.61
C ARG A 29 0.52 4.56 -18.54
N LEU A 30 0.94 4.43 -17.30
CA LEU A 30 0.38 5.20 -16.21
C LEU A 30 0.98 6.61 -16.19
N PRO A 31 0.18 7.64 -15.88
CA PRO A 31 0.69 9.00 -15.76
C PRO A 31 1.62 9.11 -14.54
N LYS A 32 2.73 9.85 -14.74
CA LYS A 32 3.58 10.24 -13.62
C LYS A 32 2.95 11.41 -12.87
N PRO A 33 3.01 11.42 -11.55
CA PRO A 33 2.59 12.59 -10.77
C PRO A 33 3.60 13.75 -10.96
N ASN A 34 3.12 14.99 -10.85
CA ASN A 34 3.98 16.18 -10.96
C ASN A 34 4.96 16.32 -9.79
N LYS A 35 4.64 15.73 -8.65
CA LYS A 35 5.47 15.65 -7.43
C LYS A 35 5.29 14.28 -6.81
N THR A 36 6.28 13.81 -6.07
CA THR A 36 6.18 12.58 -5.27
C THR A 36 4.88 12.56 -4.47
N ARG A 37 4.08 11.52 -4.65
CA ARG A 37 2.88 11.28 -3.84
C ARG A 37 3.25 10.38 -2.68
N ILE A 38 2.93 10.82 -1.46
CA ILE A 38 3.27 10.10 -0.23
C ILE A 38 1.98 9.59 0.40
N PHE A 39 1.83 8.27 0.38
CA PHE A 39 0.71 7.55 0.99
C PHE A 39 1.13 6.87 2.29
N THR A 40 0.27 6.92 3.27
CA THR A 40 0.32 6.00 4.40
C THR A 40 -0.83 4.99 4.29
N ILE A 41 -0.51 3.71 4.55
CA ILE A 41 -1.51 2.65 4.51
C ILE A 41 -1.97 2.37 5.94
N SER A 42 -3.18 2.78 6.27
CA SER A 42 -3.64 2.79 7.66
C SER A 42 -5.01 2.17 7.84
N ASN A 43 -5.13 1.31 8.82
CA ASN A 43 -6.37 0.81 9.41
C ASN A 43 -6.02 0.17 10.76
N GLN A 44 -6.82 0.43 11.81
CA GLN A 44 -6.60 -0.13 13.15
C GLN A 44 -6.87 -1.62 13.22
N LYS A 45 -7.77 -2.13 12.37
CA LYS A 45 -8.09 -3.55 12.32
C LYS A 45 -6.91 -4.34 11.76
N GLY A 46 -6.45 -5.35 12.52
CA GLY A 46 -5.47 -6.31 12.03
C GLY A 46 -6.02 -7.16 10.89
N GLY A 47 -5.16 -7.61 9.99
CA GLY A 47 -5.54 -8.57 8.94
C GLY A 47 -6.37 -8.01 7.77
N VAL A 48 -6.62 -6.70 7.70
CA VAL A 48 -7.39 -6.09 6.58
C VAL A 48 -6.62 -5.97 5.27
N GLY A 49 -5.34 -6.35 5.26
CA GLY A 49 -4.49 -6.31 4.08
C GLY A 49 -3.71 -5.00 3.93
N LYS A 50 -3.30 -4.32 5.01
CA LYS A 50 -2.45 -3.11 4.95
C LYS A 50 -1.16 -3.37 4.19
N THR A 51 -0.28 -4.18 4.73
CA THR A 51 0.99 -4.57 4.13
C THR A 51 0.82 -5.14 2.73
N THR A 52 -0.15 -6.05 2.58
CA THR A 52 -0.49 -6.65 1.29
C THR A 52 -0.84 -5.59 0.25
N THR A 53 -1.63 -4.58 0.63
CA THR A 53 -1.99 -3.46 -0.25
C THR A 53 -0.77 -2.59 -0.56
N ALA A 54 0.02 -2.22 0.44
CA ALA A 54 1.23 -1.40 0.26
C ALA A 54 2.17 -2.00 -0.79
N VAL A 55 2.58 -3.26 -0.59
CA VAL A 55 3.56 -3.91 -1.47
C VAL A 55 3.02 -4.22 -2.86
N ASN A 56 1.74 -4.64 -2.98
CA ASN A 56 1.17 -5.01 -4.27
C ASN A 56 0.81 -3.78 -5.14
N ILE A 57 0.33 -2.68 -4.55
CA ILE A 57 0.14 -1.41 -5.28
C ILE A 57 1.50 -0.85 -5.71
N ALA A 58 2.50 -0.85 -4.82
CA ALA A 58 3.86 -0.41 -5.14
C ALA A 58 4.46 -1.20 -6.32
N SER A 59 4.38 -2.53 -6.25
CA SER A 59 4.86 -3.44 -7.29
C SER A 59 4.08 -3.25 -8.60
N ALA A 60 2.75 -3.08 -8.54
CA ALA A 60 1.92 -2.82 -9.71
C ALA A 60 2.30 -1.50 -10.42
N LEU A 61 2.53 -0.41 -9.69
CA LEU A 61 3.01 0.86 -10.24
C LEU A 61 4.41 0.73 -10.86
N ALA A 62 5.34 0.07 -10.14
CA ALA A 62 6.69 -0.17 -10.63
C ALA A 62 6.70 -1.03 -11.91
N SER A 63 5.81 -2.04 -12.01
CA SER A 63 5.64 -2.86 -13.22
C SER A 63 5.21 -2.05 -14.46
N LYS A 64 4.73 -0.83 -14.26
CA LYS A 64 4.34 0.13 -15.31
C LYS A 64 5.39 1.23 -15.53
N GLY A 65 6.59 1.07 -14.98
CA GLY A 65 7.73 1.97 -15.18
C GLY A 65 7.73 3.21 -14.30
N LEU A 66 6.96 3.23 -13.22
CA LEU A 66 7.01 4.28 -12.20
C LEU A 66 8.06 3.92 -11.14
N SER A 67 8.68 4.94 -10.54
CA SER A 67 9.63 4.77 -9.44
C SER A 67 8.89 4.80 -8.10
N VAL A 68 9.05 3.75 -7.29
CA VAL A 68 8.28 3.58 -6.06
C VAL A 68 9.18 3.21 -4.90
N LEU A 69 9.03 3.92 -3.78
CA LEU A 69 9.65 3.60 -2.51
C LEU A 69 8.59 3.09 -1.53
N VAL A 70 8.84 1.94 -0.91
CA VAL A 70 8.06 1.46 0.23
C VAL A 70 8.87 1.70 1.50
N ILE A 71 8.26 2.27 2.53
CA ILE A 71 8.84 2.41 3.86
C ILE A 71 8.05 1.48 4.79
N ASP A 72 8.73 0.45 5.29
CA ASP A 72 8.15 -0.50 6.23
C ASP A 72 8.29 0.07 7.65
N LEU A 73 7.16 0.41 8.29
CA LEU A 73 7.11 0.90 9.67
C LEU A 73 6.54 -0.13 10.66
N ASP A 74 6.22 -1.34 10.19
CA ASP A 74 5.78 -2.41 11.09
C ASP A 74 7.01 -3.19 11.57
N PRO A 75 7.28 -3.26 12.90
CA PRO A 75 8.39 -4.05 13.44
C PRO A 75 8.40 -5.52 13.03
N GLN A 76 7.28 -6.04 12.54
CA GLN A 76 7.20 -7.40 12.01
C GLN A 76 7.93 -7.57 10.66
N GLY A 77 8.25 -6.49 9.93
CA GLY A 77 9.01 -6.53 8.69
C GLY A 77 8.31 -7.25 7.53
N ASN A 78 6.96 -7.30 7.57
CA ASN A 78 6.20 -8.05 6.57
C ASN A 78 6.29 -7.45 5.17
N ALA A 79 6.37 -6.12 5.04
CA ALA A 79 6.57 -5.47 3.74
C ALA A 79 8.00 -5.74 3.21
N SER A 80 9.00 -5.68 4.08
CA SER A 80 10.38 -6.03 3.75
C SER A 80 10.49 -7.47 3.23
N THR A 81 9.88 -8.41 3.94
CA THR A 81 9.81 -9.83 3.51
C THR A 81 9.15 -9.98 2.14
N ALA A 82 7.98 -9.36 1.94
CA ALA A 82 7.22 -9.48 0.69
C ALA A 82 7.93 -8.87 -0.52
N LEU A 83 8.85 -7.93 -0.28
CA LEU A 83 9.66 -7.28 -1.32
C LEU A 83 11.04 -7.94 -1.49
N GLY A 84 11.29 -9.06 -0.83
CA GLY A 84 12.56 -9.81 -0.92
C GLY A 84 13.75 -9.04 -0.33
N ILE A 85 13.52 -8.14 0.63
CA ILE A 85 14.55 -7.33 1.25
C ILE A 85 15.03 -8.00 2.53
N GLU A 86 16.36 -8.11 2.68
CA GLU A 86 16.96 -8.57 3.93
C GLU A 86 16.75 -7.53 5.03
N HIS A 87 16.28 -8.00 6.20
CA HIS A 87 15.91 -7.14 7.32
C HIS A 87 16.21 -7.78 8.69
N ASN A 88 17.29 -8.54 8.79
CA ASN A 88 17.77 -9.05 10.08
C ASN A 88 18.30 -7.91 10.97
N ALA A 89 18.55 -8.20 12.24
CA ALA A 89 18.96 -7.20 13.25
C ALA A 89 20.28 -6.47 12.95
N SER A 90 21.12 -6.97 12.02
CA SER A 90 22.37 -6.33 11.61
C SER A 90 22.22 -5.39 10.40
N VAL A 91 21.04 -5.35 9.81
CA VAL A 91 20.74 -4.48 8.66
C VAL A 91 20.23 -3.14 9.17
N GLU A 92 20.84 -2.05 8.69
CA GLU A 92 20.30 -0.71 8.93
C GLU A 92 18.99 -0.51 8.16
N GLY A 93 18.01 0.07 8.84
CA GLY A 93 16.66 0.28 8.33
C GLY A 93 16.02 1.54 8.88
N ILE A 94 14.71 1.54 8.95
CA ILE A 94 13.95 2.73 9.38
C ILE A 94 14.19 3.07 10.86
N TYR A 95 14.59 2.12 11.70
CA TYR A 95 14.93 2.40 13.09
C TYR A 95 16.10 3.39 13.19
N GLU A 96 17.19 3.18 12.45
CA GLU A 96 18.36 4.04 12.46
C GLU A 96 18.06 5.44 11.90
N VAL A 97 17.06 5.56 11.02
CA VAL A 97 16.56 6.87 10.55
C VAL A 97 15.78 7.59 11.63
N LEU A 98 14.91 6.89 12.34
CA LEU A 98 14.02 7.50 13.33
C LEU A 98 14.74 7.86 14.65
N ILE A 99 15.74 7.08 15.06
CA ILE A 99 16.43 7.18 16.35
C ILE A 99 17.88 7.63 16.16
N GLY A 100 18.58 7.07 15.17
CA GLY A 100 20.02 7.29 14.96
C GLY A 100 20.38 8.46 14.05
N ASP A 101 19.40 9.24 13.57
CA ASP A 101 19.59 10.36 12.61
C ASP A 101 20.30 9.95 11.31
N LEU A 102 20.25 8.66 10.94
CA LEU A 102 20.85 8.19 9.69
C LEU A 102 20.03 8.73 8.50
N PRO A 103 20.70 9.30 7.45
CA PRO A 103 19.97 9.73 6.26
C PRO A 103 19.18 8.60 5.60
N LEU A 104 17.95 8.89 5.18
CA LEU A 104 17.05 7.89 4.57
C LEU A 104 17.70 7.18 3.38
N GLU A 105 18.47 7.90 2.57
CA GLU A 105 19.17 7.38 1.39
C GLU A 105 20.11 6.21 1.71
N ASN A 106 20.70 6.18 2.91
CA ASN A 106 21.67 5.15 3.30
C ASN A 106 21.00 3.78 3.55
N VAL A 107 19.70 3.79 3.86
CA VAL A 107 18.94 2.59 4.18
C VAL A 107 17.99 2.14 3.08
N VAL A 108 17.88 2.91 1.98
CA VAL A 108 17.09 2.51 0.80
C VAL A 108 17.75 1.28 0.14
N LYS A 109 16.99 0.21 0.00
CA LYS A 109 17.41 -1.03 -0.68
C LYS A 109 16.61 -1.22 -1.97
N ILE A 110 17.28 -1.73 -3.01
CA ILE A 110 16.62 -2.07 -4.28
C ILE A 110 15.93 -3.43 -4.12
N SER A 111 14.65 -3.50 -4.43
CA SER A 111 13.94 -4.78 -4.44
C SER A 111 14.43 -5.66 -5.60
N PRO A 112 14.76 -6.94 -5.34
CA PRO A 112 15.12 -7.88 -6.40
C PRO A 112 13.92 -8.24 -7.30
N GLU A 113 12.71 -7.88 -6.91
CA GLU A 113 11.49 -8.22 -7.64
C GLU A 113 11.41 -7.53 -9.01
N MET A 114 11.70 -6.24 -9.04
CA MET A 114 11.64 -5.48 -10.29
C MET A 114 12.35 -4.14 -10.23
N PRO A 115 12.81 -3.63 -11.40
CA PRO A 115 13.37 -2.29 -11.50
C PRO A 115 12.40 -1.20 -11.05
N GLY A 116 12.91 -0.16 -10.42
CA GLY A 116 12.11 0.99 -10.00
C GLY A 116 11.37 0.79 -8.66
N LEU A 117 11.46 -0.40 -8.05
CA LEU A 117 10.90 -0.68 -6.73
C LEU A 117 12.01 -0.73 -5.69
N THR A 118 11.89 0.11 -4.67
CA THR A 118 12.84 0.20 -3.55
C THR A 118 12.11 0.09 -2.23
N CYS A 119 12.83 -0.27 -1.17
CA CYS A 119 12.27 -0.39 0.17
C CYS A 119 13.26 0.12 1.23
N VAL A 120 12.74 0.80 2.24
CA VAL A 120 13.42 1.00 3.52
C VAL A 120 12.88 -0.05 4.48
N PRO A 121 13.73 -1.01 4.92
CA PRO A 121 13.25 -2.13 5.71
C PRO A 121 12.96 -1.75 7.16
N ALA A 122 12.00 -2.46 7.77
CA ALA A 122 11.87 -2.57 9.21
C ALA A 122 12.68 -3.75 9.72
N THR A 123 13.41 -3.54 10.79
CA THR A 123 14.10 -4.62 11.52
C THR A 123 13.47 -4.81 12.90
N ILE A 124 13.84 -5.89 13.58
CA ILE A 124 13.35 -6.15 14.95
C ILE A 124 13.70 -5.01 15.93
N ASN A 125 14.75 -4.23 15.64
CA ASN A 125 15.15 -3.07 16.42
C ASN A 125 14.04 -2.03 16.53
N LEU A 126 13.20 -1.92 15.51
CA LEU A 126 12.06 -0.99 15.48
C LEU A 126 11.03 -1.25 16.61
N THR A 127 11.04 -2.44 17.23
CA THR A 127 10.16 -2.76 18.37
C THR A 127 10.41 -1.82 19.57
N GLY A 128 11.64 -1.36 19.77
CA GLY A 128 12.00 -0.41 20.83
C GLY A 128 11.76 1.05 20.48
N ALA A 129 11.63 1.36 19.20
CA ALA A 129 11.61 2.73 18.71
C ALA A 129 10.50 3.61 19.30
N GLU A 130 9.31 3.05 19.57
CA GLU A 130 8.20 3.84 20.15
C GLU A 130 8.55 4.36 21.55
N LEU A 131 9.28 3.57 22.37
CA LEU A 131 9.71 4.00 23.70
C LEU A 131 10.83 5.06 23.62
N GLU A 132 11.77 4.87 22.72
CA GLU A 132 12.90 5.79 22.51
C GLU A 132 12.44 7.13 21.93
N LEU A 133 11.52 7.10 20.97
CA LEU A 133 10.91 8.29 20.39
C LEU A 133 10.24 9.21 21.42
N VAL A 134 9.76 8.67 22.57
CA VAL A 134 9.13 9.50 23.60
C VAL A 134 10.06 10.60 24.11
N SER A 135 11.36 10.35 24.18
CA SER A 135 12.38 11.31 24.64
C SER A 135 12.96 12.16 23.53
N GLU A 136 12.66 11.85 22.26
CA GLU A 136 13.24 12.56 21.13
C GLU A 136 12.56 13.91 20.86
N LEU A 137 13.37 14.90 20.46
CA LEU A 137 12.85 16.19 20.00
C LEU A 137 12.13 16.05 18.66
N ALA A 138 11.03 16.79 18.51
CA ALA A 138 10.19 16.74 17.31
C ALA A 138 9.81 15.30 16.88
N ARG A 139 9.62 14.44 17.85
CA ARG A 139 9.42 12.99 17.70
C ARG A 139 8.32 12.59 16.70
N GLU A 140 7.31 13.44 16.52
CA GLU A 140 6.22 13.23 15.56
C GLU A 140 6.61 13.57 14.10
N HIS A 141 7.72 14.30 13.91
CA HIS A 141 8.18 14.81 12.61
C HIS A 141 9.44 14.10 12.08
N ARG A 142 9.99 13.14 12.79
CA ARG A 142 11.27 12.52 12.43
C ARG A 142 11.23 11.88 11.04
N LEU A 143 10.20 11.10 10.76
CA LEU A 143 10.03 10.50 9.43
C LEU A 143 9.79 11.56 8.34
N LYS A 144 8.97 12.56 8.64
CA LYS A 144 8.73 13.66 7.70
C LYS A 144 10.02 14.37 7.32
N ASN A 145 10.81 14.75 8.32
CA ASN A 145 12.08 15.45 8.09
C ASN A 145 13.05 14.60 7.28
N ALA A 146 13.13 13.29 7.55
CA ALA A 146 13.97 12.36 6.80
C ALA A 146 13.51 12.22 5.34
N ILE A 147 12.20 12.13 5.08
CA ILE A 147 11.65 12.07 3.73
C ILE A 147 11.87 13.39 2.99
N ASP A 148 11.59 14.53 3.62
CA ASP A 148 11.78 15.86 3.01
C ASP A 148 13.25 16.03 2.58
N LEU A 149 14.21 15.73 3.47
CA LEU A 149 15.63 15.79 3.15
C LEU A 149 15.99 14.84 2.00
N TYR A 150 15.51 13.61 2.02
CA TYR A 150 15.75 12.65 0.94
C TYR A 150 15.24 13.16 -0.42
N LEU A 151 14.02 13.74 -0.45
CA LEU A 151 13.45 14.27 -1.68
C LEU A 151 14.17 15.53 -2.19
N GLU A 152 14.79 16.32 -1.29
CA GLU A 152 15.59 17.49 -1.65
C GLU A 152 16.98 17.12 -2.17
N THR A 153 17.57 16.03 -1.67
CA THR A 153 18.96 15.65 -1.99
C THR A 153 19.08 14.63 -3.13
N THR A 154 18.06 13.79 -3.33
CA THR A 154 18.10 12.77 -4.36
C THR A 154 18.00 13.35 -5.78
N MET A 155 18.83 12.88 -6.69
CA MET A 155 18.78 13.27 -8.11
C MET A 155 17.57 12.69 -8.86
N SER A 156 16.96 11.64 -8.32
CA SER A 156 15.83 10.93 -8.95
C SER A 156 14.78 10.59 -7.89
N PRO A 157 13.96 11.58 -7.49
CA PRO A 157 12.92 11.34 -6.50
C PRO A 157 11.92 10.29 -7.00
N PRO A 158 11.42 9.41 -6.11
CA PRO A 158 10.42 8.44 -6.49
C PRO A 158 9.10 9.12 -6.89
N ASP A 159 8.37 8.52 -7.82
CA ASP A 159 7.03 8.99 -8.21
C ASP A 159 6.04 8.78 -7.04
N TYR A 160 6.22 7.71 -6.27
CA TYR A 160 5.37 7.33 -5.13
C TYR A 160 6.19 6.88 -3.93
N ILE A 161 5.72 7.23 -2.73
CA ILE A 161 6.18 6.66 -1.46
C ILE A 161 4.96 6.04 -0.77
N PHE A 162 5.06 4.76 -0.40
CA PHE A 162 4.06 4.06 0.41
C PHE A 162 4.66 3.73 1.77
N ILE A 163 4.00 4.18 2.84
CA ILE A 163 4.40 3.93 4.22
C ILE A 163 3.46 2.86 4.78
N ASP A 164 3.98 1.65 5.01
CA ASP A 164 3.23 0.55 5.64
C ASP A 164 3.26 0.69 7.16
N CYS A 165 2.10 0.79 7.78
CA CYS A 165 1.96 1.08 9.19
C CYS A 165 1.59 -0.16 10.00
N PRO A 166 2.08 -0.27 11.26
CA PRO A 166 1.58 -1.26 12.20
C PRO A 166 0.09 -1.06 12.50
N PRO A 167 -0.61 -2.05 13.05
CA PRO A 167 -2.02 -1.92 13.42
C PRO A 167 -2.25 -1.02 14.64
N SER A 168 -1.18 -0.65 15.36
CA SER A 168 -1.23 0.21 16.55
C SER A 168 -1.36 1.70 16.20
N LEU A 169 -1.90 2.49 17.12
CA LEU A 169 -1.94 3.95 17.06
C LEU A 169 -0.80 4.58 17.88
N GLY A 170 0.41 4.09 17.69
CA GLY A 170 1.59 4.59 18.38
C GLY A 170 2.31 5.70 17.64
N LEU A 171 3.49 6.08 18.15
CA LEU A 171 4.32 7.14 17.58
C LEU A 171 4.79 6.82 16.16
N LEU A 172 4.95 5.54 15.81
CA LEU A 172 5.29 5.14 14.44
C LEU A 172 4.17 5.52 13.47
N THR A 173 2.92 5.20 13.80
CA THR A 173 1.76 5.55 12.96
C THR A 173 1.57 7.07 12.88
N ILE A 174 1.78 7.80 13.98
CA ILE A 174 1.74 9.26 13.98
C ILE A 174 2.82 9.83 13.03
N ASN A 175 4.05 9.33 13.07
CA ASN A 175 5.12 9.72 12.15
C ASN A 175 4.72 9.51 10.68
N ALA A 176 4.09 8.38 10.36
CA ALA A 176 3.58 8.12 9.02
C ALA A 176 2.53 9.14 8.59
N TRP A 177 1.58 9.47 9.47
CA TRP A 177 0.52 10.45 9.17
C TRP A 177 1.04 11.89 9.07
N VAL A 178 2.10 12.22 9.82
CA VAL A 178 2.75 13.54 9.73
C VAL A 178 3.56 13.65 8.42
N ALA A 179 4.17 12.58 7.98
CA ALA A 179 4.98 12.54 6.76
C ALA A 179 4.14 12.47 5.47
N ALA A 180 2.98 11.79 5.51
CA ALA A 180 2.13 11.59 4.34
C ALA A 180 1.20 12.78 4.06
N LYS A 181 0.73 12.88 2.82
CA LYS A 181 -0.40 13.74 2.44
C LYS A 181 -1.67 12.94 2.25
N GLU A 182 -1.54 11.68 1.89
CA GLU A 182 -2.63 10.82 1.50
C GLU A 182 -2.70 9.58 2.38
N VAL A 183 -3.90 9.26 2.87
CA VAL A 183 -4.17 8.00 3.56
C VAL A 183 -4.92 7.09 2.61
N LEU A 184 -4.36 5.90 2.37
CA LEU A 184 -5.04 4.79 1.74
C LEU A 184 -5.55 3.85 2.83
N VAL A 185 -6.85 3.62 2.85
CA VAL A 185 -7.53 2.78 3.84
C VAL A 185 -8.00 1.48 3.20
N PRO A 186 -7.31 0.36 3.41
CA PRO A 186 -7.85 -0.95 3.02
C PRO A 186 -8.96 -1.34 3.99
N ILE A 187 -10.11 -1.72 3.44
CA ILE A 187 -11.29 -2.15 4.21
C ILE A 187 -11.70 -3.54 3.76
N GLN A 188 -11.65 -4.49 4.69
CA GLN A 188 -12.15 -5.83 4.46
C GLN A 188 -13.68 -5.83 4.44
N CYS A 189 -14.30 -6.46 3.41
CA CYS A 189 -15.76 -6.51 3.24
C CYS A 189 -16.41 -7.52 4.20
N GLU A 190 -16.43 -7.19 5.49
CA GLU A 190 -17.03 -7.97 6.58
C GLU A 190 -17.94 -7.11 7.45
N TYR A 191 -18.82 -7.73 8.28
CA TYR A 191 -19.88 -7.07 9.03
C TYR A 191 -19.44 -5.85 9.85
N TYR A 192 -18.24 -5.86 10.45
CA TYR A 192 -17.69 -4.74 11.23
C TYR A 192 -16.76 -3.82 10.42
N ALA A 193 -16.97 -3.72 9.10
CA ALA A 193 -16.05 -2.98 8.22
C ALA A 193 -15.92 -1.50 8.58
N LEU A 194 -17.00 -0.83 8.96
CA LEU A 194 -17.04 0.60 9.29
C LEU A 194 -16.82 0.92 10.77
N GLU A 195 -16.86 -0.06 11.68
CA GLU A 195 -16.74 0.20 13.12
C GLU A 195 -15.41 0.88 13.49
N GLY A 196 -14.30 0.42 12.91
CA GLY A 196 -12.98 1.02 13.14
C GLY A 196 -12.70 2.27 12.30
N VAL A 197 -13.48 2.52 11.25
CA VAL A 197 -13.24 3.62 10.32
C VAL A 197 -13.56 4.97 10.95
N GLY A 198 -14.65 5.09 11.70
CA GLY A 198 -14.99 6.32 12.40
C GLY A 198 -13.94 6.75 13.43
N GLN A 199 -13.30 5.80 14.10
CA GLN A 199 -12.17 6.11 14.99
C GLN A 199 -10.96 6.59 14.19
N LEU A 200 -10.63 5.95 13.08
CA LEU A 200 -9.55 6.36 12.20
C LEU A 200 -9.76 7.78 11.68
N GLU A 201 -10.99 8.12 11.22
CA GLU A 201 -11.34 9.47 10.77
C GLU A 201 -11.14 10.52 11.87
N ASN A 202 -11.53 10.21 13.11
CA ASN A 202 -11.33 11.10 14.25
C ASN A 202 -9.83 11.35 14.52
N TYR A 203 -8.98 10.31 14.50
CA TYR A 203 -7.54 10.47 14.68
C TYR A 203 -6.90 11.26 13.53
N ILE A 204 -7.25 10.96 12.29
CA ILE A 204 -6.77 11.73 11.13
C ILE A 204 -7.21 13.19 11.25
N GLY A 205 -8.44 13.45 11.72
CA GLY A 205 -8.93 14.81 12.00
C GLY A 205 -8.08 15.54 13.03
N MET A 206 -7.67 14.89 14.12
CA MET A 206 -6.79 15.47 15.15
C MET A 206 -5.39 15.76 14.57
N ILE A 207 -4.81 14.82 13.84
CA ILE A 207 -3.50 15.03 13.18
C ILE A 207 -3.57 16.17 12.18
N LYS A 208 -4.65 16.25 11.39
CA LYS A 208 -4.87 17.31 10.41
C LYS A 208 -4.92 18.69 11.07
N GLN A 209 -5.53 18.80 12.23
CA GLN A 209 -5.65 20.06 12.95
C GLN A 209 -4.34 20.50 13.61
N GLN A 210 -3.55 19.58 14.15
CA GLN A 210 -2.42 19.90 15.03
C GLN A 210 -1.05 19.75 14.38
N LEU A 211 -0.86 18.73 13.51
CA LEU A 211 0.46 18.32 13.04
C LEU A 211 0.62 18.40 11.51
N ASN A 212 -0.42 18.01 10.73
CA ASN A 212 -0.32 17.94 9.27
C ASN A 212 -1.64 18.36 8.61
N ARG A 213 -1.79 19.64 8.31
CA ARG A 213 -3.00 20.20 7.68
C ARG A 213 -3.32 19.62 6.30
N GLY A 214 -2.33 19.06 5.62
CA GLY A 214 -2.47 18.47 4.28
C GLY A 214 -2.91 17.02 4.26
N LEU A 215 -3.02 16.36 5.43
CA LEU A 215 -3.40 14.95 5.51
C LEU A 215 -4.88 14.75 5.17
N GLU A 216 -5.18 13.80 4.27
CA GLU A 216 -6.56 13.44 3.94
C GLU A 216 -6.70 11.95 3.61
N ILE A 217 -7.87 11.38 3.86
CA ILE A 217 -8.23 10.06 3.32
C ILE A 217 -8.55 10.26 1.84
N SER A 218 -7.59 9.97 0.98
CA SER A 218 -7.74 10.13 -0.47
C SER A 218 -8.25 8.87 -1.15
N THR A 219 -8.00 7.71 -0.55
CA THR A 219 -8.25 6.42 -1.19
C THR A 219 -8.75 5.39 -0.19
N VAL A 220 -9.82 4.70 -0.55
CA VAL A 220 -10.36 3.53 0.16
C VAL A 220 -10.37 2.35 -0.79
N LEU A 221 -9.75 1.24 -0.40
CA LEU A 221 -9.67 0.02 -1.18
C LEU A 221 -10.41 -1.11 -0.47
N LEU A 222 -11.45 -1.64 -1.13
CA LEU A 222 -12.17 -2.80 -0.64
C LEU A 222 -11.34 -4.07 -0.87
N THR A 223 -11.06 -4.81 0.21
CA THR A 223 -10.21 -5.99 0.19
C THR A 223 -10.97 -7.26 0.58
N MET A 224 -10.41 -8.40 0.20
CA MET A 224 -10.94 -9.73 0.50
C MET A 224 -12.42 -9.87 0.13
N PHE A 225 -12.82 -9.22 -0.96
CA PHE A 225 -14.18 -9.27 -1.46
C PHE A 225 -14.55 -10.69 -1.90
N ASP A 226 -15.65 -11.21 -1.37
CA ASP A 226 -16.19 -12.51 -1.78
C ASP A 226 -17.47 -12.32 -2.59
N TYR A 227 -17.36 -12.46 -3.91
CA TYR A 227 -18.46 -12.30 -4.86
C TYR A 227 -19.64 -13.28 -4.63
N ARG A 228 -19.42 -14.33 -3.83
CA ARG A 228 -20.45 -15.35 -3.55
C ARG A 228 -21.38 -14.94 -2.41
N THR A 229 -21.09 -13.85 -1.70
CA THR A 229 -21.85 -13.43 -0.52
C THR A 229 -22.54 -12.09 -0.74
N ASN A 230 -23.82 -12.01 -0.37
CA ASN A 230 -24.56 -10.75 -0.35
C ASN A 230 -23.95 -9.76 0.66
N LEU A 231 -23.43 -10.29 1.79
CA LEU A 231 -22.79 -9.47 2.81
C LEU A 231 -21.66 -8.60 2.26
N ALA A 232 -20.78 -9.14 1.41
CA ALA A 232 -19.69 -8.36 0.83
C ALA A 232 -20.22 -7.21 -0.06
N SER A 233 -21.29 -7.46 -0.81
CA SER A 233 -21.95 -6.45 -1.65
C SER A 233 -22.64 -5.36 -0.82
N ASP A 234 -23.32 -5.73 0.26
CA ASP A 234 -24.00 -4.80 1.16
C ASP A 234 -22.98 -3.89 1.88
N VAL A 235 -21.89 -4.49 2.39
CA VAL A 235 -20.79 -3.74 3.01
C VAL A 235 -20.13 -2.81 2.01
N ALA A 236 -19.86 -3.27 0.78
CA ALA A 236 -19.26 -2.43 -0.25
C ALA A 236 -20.17 -1.22 -0.59
N ALA A 237 -21.49 -1.43 -0.67
CA ALA A 237 -22.46 -0.36 -0.90
C ALA A 237 -22.49 0.65 0.27
N GLU A 238 -22.37 0.18 1.50
CA GLU A 238 -22.32 1.02 2.69
C GLU A 238 -21.03 1.85 2.74
N VAL A 239 -19.87 1.23 2.47
CA VAL A 239 -18.57 1.94 2.41
C VAL A 239 -18.60 2.98 1.28
N ARG A 240 -19.16 2.68 0.10
CA ARG A 240 -19.30 3.66 -1.00
C ARG A 240 -20.23 4.82 -0.65
N ARG A 241 -21.25 4.60 0.18
CA ARG A 241 -22.11 5.69 0.68
C ARG A 241 -21.36 6.58 1.68
N HIS A 242 -20.50 5.99 2.52
CA HIS A 242 -19.72 6.74 3.51
C HIS A 242 -18.57 7.52 2.86
N PHE A 243 -17.90 6.94 1.86
CA PHE A 243 -16.78 7.52 1.11
C PHE A 243 -17.10 7.65 -0.39
N PRO A 244 -17.96 8.57 -0.79
CA PRO A 244 -18.51 8.61 -2.15
C PRO A 244 -17.48 8.87 -3.24
N THR A 245 -16.35 9.50 -2.92
CA THR A 245 -15.30 9.88 -3.89
C THR A 245 -13.99 9.14 -3.67
N GLN A 246 -13.75 8.60 -2.47
CA GLN A 246 -12.48 7.98 -2.09
C GLN A 246 -12.42 6.50 -2.46
N VAL A 247 -13.55 5.78 -2.44
CA VAL A 247 -13.57 4.34 -2.73
C VAL A 247 -13.17 4.09 -4.18
N LEU A 248 -12.21 3.19 -4.38
CA LEU A 248 -11.86 2.72 -5.72
C LEU A 248 -13.02 1.91 -6.32
N GLU A 249 -13.21 2.03 -7.63
CA GLU A 249 -14.12 1.16 -8.37
C GLU A 249 -13.66 -0.30 -8.26
N THR A 250 -12.35 -0.48 -8.34
CA THR A 250 -11.68 -1.76 -8.21
C THR A 250 -11.81 -2.32 -6.78
N VAL A 251 -12.13 -3.61 -6.69
CA VAL A 251 -12.11 -4.37 -5.44
C VAL A 251 -11.07 -5.49 -5.51
N ILE A 252 -10.43 -5.81 -4.39
CA ILE A 252 -9.48 -6.93 -4.32
C ILE A 252 -10.20 -8.18 -3.85
N PRO A 253 -10.28 -9.22 -4.67
CA PRO A 253 -10.94 -10.45 -4.29
C PRO A 253 -10.16 -11.22 -3.21
N ARG A 254 -10.85 -12.05 -2.44
CA ARG A 254 -10.19 -13.04 -1.59
C ARG A 254 -9.38 -14.00 -2.48
N SER A 255 -8.08 -14.10 -2.25
CA SER A 255 -7.17 -14.86 -3.12
C SER A 255 -6.08 -15.55 -2.31
N VAL A 256 -5.95 -16.87 -2.48
CA VAL A 256 -4.87 -17.67 -1.88
C VAL A 256 -3.52 -17.21 -2.43
N ARG A 257 -3.42 -16.91 -3.73
CA ARG A 257 -2.18 -16.47 -4.38
C ARG A 257 -1.61 -15.19 -3.77
N VAL A 258 -2.47 -14.24 -3.39
CA VAL A 258 -2.08 -13.02 -2.70
C VAL A 258 -1.47 -13.32 -1.32
N SER A 259 -2.02 -14.31 -0.61
CA SER A 259 -1.53 -14.70 0.72
C SER A 259 -0.26 -15.56 0.67
N GLU A 260 -0.06 -16.34 -0.40
CA GLU A 260 1.12 -17.20 -0.59
C GLU A 260 2.36 -16.42 -1.03
N ALA A 261 2.19 -15.40 -1.86
CA ALA A 261 3.29 -14.67 -2.49
C ALA A 261 4.39 -14.20 -1.50
N PRO A 262 4.06 -13.62 -0.32
CA PRO A 262 5.07 -13.17 0.65
C PRO A 262 5.99 -14.30 1.17
N SER A 263 5.51 -15.55 1.28
CA SER A 263 6.33 -16.68 1.71
C SER A 263 7.44 -17.03 0.72
N HIS A 264 7.36 -16.49 -0.50
CA HIS A 264 8.37 -16.60 -1.55
C HIS A 264 9.20 -15.31 -1.72
N GLY A 265 9.07 -14.33 -0.82
CA GLY A 265 9.71 -13.01 -0.95
C GLY A 265 9.22 -12.24 -2.18
N LYS A 266 7.94 -12.40 -2.55
CA LYS A 266 7.35 -11.83 -3.75
C LYS A 266 6.01 -11.15 -3.47
N THR A 267 5.66 -10.19 -4.32
CA THR A 267 4.29 -9.70 -4.44
C THR A 267 3.48 -10.60 -5.38
N VAL A 268 2.16 -10.53 -5.34
CA VAL A 268 1.34 -11.32 -6.27
C VAL A 268 1.55 -10.91 -7.73
N ILE A 269 2.06 -9.70 -7.96
CA ILE A 269 2.34 -9.15 -9.31
C ILE A 269 3.42 -9.97 -10.03
N THR A 270 4.44 -10.43 -9.30
CA THR A 270 5.53 -11.26 -9.84
C THR A 270 5.33 -12.74 -9.55
N TYR A 271 4.62 -13.09 -8.47
CA TYR A 271 4.35 -14.47 -8.10
C TYR A 271 3.35 -15.16 -9.06
N ASP A 272 2.21 -14.51 -9.31
CA ASP A 272 1.18 -15.03 -10.24
C ASP A 272 0.40 -13.85 -10.89
N ARG A 273 1.02 -13.24 -11.90
CA ARG A 273 0.48 -12.06 -12.60
C ARG A 273 -0.91 -12.29 -13.22
N ARG A 274 -1.26 -13.53 -13.53
CA ARG A 274 -2.53 -13.89 -14.17
C ARG A 274 -3.65 -14.18 -13.18
N SER A 275 -3.35 -14.24 -11.90
CA SER A 275 -4.36 -14.46 -10.88
C SER A 275 -5.32 -13.26 -10.77
N PRO A 276 -6.60 -13.49 -10.42
CA PRO A 276 -7.57 -12.40 -10.21
C PRO A 276 -7.07 -11.34 -9.23
N GLY A 277 -6.36 -11.76 -8.16
CA GLY A 277 -5.79 -10.84 -7.18
C GLY A 277 -4.72 -9.92 -7.76
N ALA A 278 -3.81 -10.44 -8.61
CA ALA A 278 -2.79 -9.64 -9.26
C ALA A 278 -3.41 -8.63 -10.24
N ILE A 279 -4.37 -9.07 -11.05
CA ILE A 279 -5.07 -8.21 -12.01
C ILE A 279 -5.79 -7.08 -11.27
N SER A 280 -6.49 -7.37 -10.19
CA SER A 280 -7.18 -6.35 -9.39
C SER A 280 -6.21 -5.35 -8.75
N TYR A 281 -5.03 -5.76 -8.29
CA TYR A 281 -4.01 -4.82 -7.81
C TYR A 281 -3.43 -3.95 -8.93
N LEU A 282 -3.26 -4.49 -10.14
CA LEU A 282 -2.86 -3.71 -11.32
C LEU A 282 -3.91 -2.66 -11.69
N GLU A 283 -5.20 -3.02 -11.66
CA GLU A 283 -6.32 -2.10 -11.90
C GLU A 283 -6.39 -1.01 -10.83
N ALA A 284 -6.30 -1.38 -9.54
CA ALA A 284 -6.30 -0.42 -8.43
C ALA A 284 -5.13 0.56 -8.53
N ALA A 285 -3.94 0.10 -8.89
CA ALA A 285 -2.77 0.95 -9.10
C ALA A 285 -2.99 1.93 -10.28
N ALA A 286 -3.58 1.45 -11.37
CA ALA A 286 -3.92 2.31 -12.52
C ALA A 286 -4.96 3.36 -12.13
N GLU A 287 -5.98 3.01 -11.34
CA GLU A 287 -6.98 3.94 -10.84
C GLU A 287 -6.36 5.02 -9.95
N ILE A 288 -5.48 4.64 -9.01
CA ILE A 288 -4.74 5.58 -8.15
C ILE A 288 -3.89 6.56 -8.97
N ALA A 289 -3.18 6.06 -9.98
CA ALA A 289 -2.35 6.91 -10.84
C ALA A 289 -3.19 7.92 -11.64
N ASN A 290 -4.30 7.47 -12.22
CA ASN A 290 -5.20 8.32 -13.02
C ASN A 290 -5.90 9.38 -12.17
N ARG A 291 -6.37 9.04 -10.95
CA ARG A 291 -6.94 10.03 -10.00
C ARG A 291 -5.92 11.11 -9.65
N GLY A 292 -4.65 10.75 -9.40
CA GLY A 292 -3.58 11.70 -9.12
C GLY A 292 -3.30 12.68 -10.27
N ALA A 293 -3.39 12.24 -11.52
CA ALA A 293 -3.22 13.10 -12.67
C ALA A 293 -4.36 14.13 -12.87
N GLN A 294 -5.54 13.85 -12.34
CA GLN A 294 -6.69 14.77 -12.36
C GLN A 294 -6.60 15.86 -11.28
N LEU A 295 -6.02 15.53 -10.11
CA LEU A 295 -5.82 16.48 -9.00
C LEU A 295 -4.71 17.49 -9.27
N GLY A 296 -3.84 17.24 -10.25
CA GLY A 296 -2.72 18.12 -10.64
C GLY A 296 -3.04 19.09 -11.78
N LYS A 297 -4.29 19.10 -12.25
CA LYS A 297 -4.81 20.06 -13.24
C LYS A 297 -5.59 21.17 -12.56
#